data_af18568511a5efe793f30c8cebe42f42
#
_entry.id   af18568511a5efe793f30c8cebe42f42
#
_cell.length_a   1.000
_cell.length_b   1.000
_cell.length_c   1.000
_cell.angle_alpha   90.00
_cell.angle_beta   90.00
_cell.angle_gamma   90.00
#
_symmetry.space_group_name_H-M   'P 1'
#
loop_
_entity.id
_entity.type
_entity.pdbx_description
1 polymer ?
#
loop_
_entity_poly.entity_id
_entity_poly.type
_entity_poly.pdbx_seq_one_letter_code
_entity_poly.pdbx_strand_id
1 'polypeptide(L)'
;MSGDTTAGDSTVRIGLILPDVLGTYGDGGNAVVLRERLRMRGYRAEIVATGFGEPVPDSLDIYALGGGEDAAQRLAARHMTAHPGLQNAAHRGAPVLAVCAGLQVMGEWFTASDGPGGALRRVDGLGLLDATTEPGRPEAGGRVSRALVARGLVTPRHAPGRIIGEVAASPLVDGLTATLTGFENHGGNTTLGPAARPLGRVVRGTGNKRASDPEGPAADETLFEGAVQGSLVATYMHGPVLARNPELADLLIARALGVAPGDLAPLEMPDVEQLRTERLASR
;
A
#
# COMPACT_ATOMS: atom_id res chain seq x y z
N MET A 1 -18.92 -9.83 -40.15
CA MET A 1 -17.58 -9.22 -40.17
C MET A 1 -17.16 -9.06 -38.75
N SER A 2 -16.41 -10.03 -38.26
CA SER A 2 -15.89 -10.06 -36.88
C SER A 2 -14.75 -9.04 -36.82
N GLY A 3 -14.96 -7.96 -36.09
CA GLY A 3 -13.89 -7.02 -35.76
C GLY A 3 -12.94 -7.68 -34.77
N ASP A 4 -11.84 -8.19 -35.28
CA ASP A 4 -10.68 -8.60 -34.50
C ASP A 4 -10.03 -7.31 -33.97
N THR A 5 -10.43 -6.87 -32.76
CA THR A 5 -9.71 -5.85 -32.01
C THR A 5 -8.46 -6.51 -31.42
N THR A 6 -7.42 -6.59 -32.26
CA THR A 6 -6.07 -6.89 -31.80
C THR A 6 -5.75 -6.01 -30.57
N ALA A 7 -5.42 -6.65 -29.46
CA ALA A 7 -4.90 -6.00 -28.27
C ALA A 7 -3.83 -5.00 -28.71
N GLY A 8 -4.08 -3.72 -28.44
CA GLY A 8 -3.39 -2.60 -29.08
C GLY A 8 -1.87 -2.70 -29.01
N ASP A 9 -1.25 -2.21 -30.04
CA ASP A 9 0.20 -2.14 -30.25
C ASP A 9 0.93 -1.29 -29.20
N SER A 10 0.20 -0.73 -28.21
CA SER A 10 0.71 0.12 -27.14
C SER A 10 1.25 -0.71 -25.96
N THR A 11 2.38 -0.28 -25.41
CA THR A 11 3.00 -0.86 -24.23
C THR A 11 2.42 -0.21 -22.97
N VAL A 12 1.91 -1.00 -22.03
CA VAL A 12 1.48 -0.52 -20.71
C VAL A 12 2.71 -0.17 -19.87
N ARG A 13 2.79 1.08 -19.42
CA ARG A 13 3.92 1.59 -18.66
C ARG A 13 3.58 1.71 -17.19
N ILE A 14 4.31 0.96 -16.35
CA ILE A 14 4.13 0.88 -14.91
C ILE A 14 5.21 1.72 -14.24
N GLY A 15 4.82 2.83 -13.60
CA GLY A 15 5.73 3.67 -12.84
C GLY A 15 6.08 3.03 -11.50
N LEU A 16 7.36 2.79 -11.26
CA LEU A 16 7.89 2.49 -9.94
C LEU A 16 8.53 3.76 -9.40
N ILE A 17 7.85 4.40 -8.45
CA ILE A 17 8.17 5.76 -8.02
C ILE A 17 9.05 5.74 -6.78
N LEU A 18 10.21 6.42 -6.89
CA LEU A 18 11.23 6.57 -5.84
C LEU A 18 11.64 5.23 -5.19
N PRO A 19 12.00 4.18 -5.98
CA PRO A 19 12.37 2.88 -5.41
C PRO A 19 13.66 2.93 -4.57
N ASP A 20 14.50 3.92 -4.78
CA ASP A 20 15.71 4.22 -4.01
C ASP A 20 15.42 4.89 -2.66
N VAL A 21 14.22 5.43 -2.48
CA VAL A 21 13.73 6.08 -1.26
C VAL A 21 12.63 5.27 -0.58
N LEU A 22 11.64 4.81 -1.35
CA LEU A 22 10.45 4.08 -0.89
C LEU A 22 10.47 2.61 -1.35
N GLY A 23 11.47 1.84 -0.94
CA GLY A 23 11.66 0.45 -1.38
C GLY A 23 12.06 -0.52 -0.27
N THR A 24 11.99 -0.10 0.99
CA THR A 24 12.62 -0.80 2.13
C THR A 24 12.13 -2.23 2.33
N TYR A 25 10.88 -2.54 2.01
CA TYR A 25 10.24 -3.83 2.29
C TYR A 25 9.96 -4.68 1.05
N GLY A 26 10.65 -4.40 -0.06
CA GLY A 26 10.47 -5.15 -1.31
C GLY A 26 9.20 -4.80 -2.08
N ASP A 27 8.56 -3.67 -1.76
CA ASP A 27 7.31 -3.24 -2.40
C ASP A 27 7.45 -2.95 -3.90
N GLY A 28 8.68 -2.74 -4.41
CA GLY A 28 8.96 -2.69 -5.84
C GLY A 28 8.53 -3.96 -6.61
N GLY A 29 8.39 -5.08 -5.91
CA GLY A 29 7.82 -6.30 -6.45
C GLY A 29 6.38 -6.16 -6.93
N ASN A 30 5.61 -5.16 -6.45
CA ASN A 30 4.26 -4.88 -6.95
C ASN A 30 4.27 -4.50 -8.43
N ALA A 31 5.22 -3.69 -8.87
CA ALA A 31 5.38 -3.35 -10.29
C ALA A 31 5.73 -4.59 -11.14
N VAL A 32 6.54 -5.51 -10.60
CA VAL A 32 6.86 -6.78 -11.25
C VAL A 32 5.61 -7.65 -11.41
N VAL A 33 4.79 -7.76 -10.35
CA VAL A 33 3.53 -8.52 -10.41
C VAL A 33 2.60 -7.96 -11.48
N LEU A 34 2.39 -6.65 -11.52
CA LEU A 34 1.56 -5.99 -12.53
C LEU A 34 2.08 -6.29 -13.95
N ARG A 35 3.38 -6.12 -14.17
CA ARG A 35 4.01 -6.38 -15.48
C ARG A 35 3.81 -7.83 -15.92
N GLU A 36 4.10 -8.80 -15.06
CA GLU A 36 3.99 -10.20 -15.42
C GLU A 36 2.54 -10.63 -15.64
N ARG A 37 1.58 -10.15 -14.84
CA ARG A 37 0.17 -10.44 -15.05
C ARG A 37 -0.39 -9.85 -16.35
N LEU A 38 0.11 -8.67 -16.77
CA LEU A 38 -0.18 -8.11 -18.10
C LEU A 38 0.41 -8.97 -19.20
N ARG A 39 1.68 -9.37 -19.09
CA ARG A 39 2.38 -10.20 -20.06
C ARG A 39 1.74 -11.59 -20.25
N MET A 40 1.32 -12.21 -19.14
CA MET A 40 0.59 -13.48 -19.17
C MET A 40 -0.73 -13.38 -19.94
N ARG A 41 -1.31 -12.17 -20.05
CA ARG A 41 -2.51 -11.87 -20.84
C ARG A 41 -2.20 -11.37 -22.25
N GLY A 42 -0.94 -11.43 -22.69
CA GLY A 42 -0.52 -11.02 -24.03
C GLY A 42 -0.30 -9.53 -24.23
N TYR A 43 -0.39 -8.70 -23.17
CA TYR A 43 -0.08 -7.28 -23.27
C TYR A 43 1.43 -7.05 -23.22
N ARG A 44 1.91 -6.08 -23.98
CA ARG A 44 3.27 -5.53 -23.77
C ARG A 44 3.25 -4.66 -22.53
N ALA A 45 4.19 -4.89 -21.62
CA ALA A 45 4.30 -4.11 -20.39
C ALA A 45 5.75 -3.90 -19.98
N GLU A 46 6.05 -2.69 -19.48
CA GLU A 46 7.37 -2.32 -18.97
C GLU A 46 7.27 -1.58 -17.64
N ILE A 47 8.35 -1.62 -16.87
CA ILE A 47 8.48 -0.84 -15.63
C ILE A 47 9.37 0.35 -15.93
N VAL A 48 8.85 1.54 -15.60
CA VAL A 48 9.58 2.80 -15.66
C VAL A 48 9.90 3.21 -14.23
N ALA A 49 11.13 3.00 -13.80
CA ALA A 49 11.58 3.46 -12.50
C ALA A 49 11.94 4.94 -12.56
N THR A 50 11.43 5.72 -11.61
CA THR A 50 11.78 7.15 -11.43
C THR A 50 12.46 7.29 -10.08
N GLY A 51 13.78 7.56 -10.09
CA GLY A 51 14.59 7.74 -8.90
C GLY A 51 14.46 9.13 -8.27
N PHE A 52 15.09 9.29 -7.11
CA PHE A 52 15.16 10.58 -6.45
C PHE A 52 15.97 11.59 -7.30
N GLY A 53 15.42 12.80 -7.46
CA GLY A 53 16.03 13.84 -8.31
C GLY A 53 15.51 13.85 -9.75
N GLU A 54 14.76 12.83 -10.15
CA GLU A 54 14.12 12.77 -11.47
C GLU A 54 12.66 13.25 -11.41
N PRO A 55 12.15 14.01 -12.37
CA PRO A 55 10.74 14.39 -12.40
C PRO A 55 9.87 13.16 -12.61
N VAL A 56 8.82 13.02 -11.79
CA VAL A 56 7.85 11.94 -11.95
C VAL A 56 7.06 12.16 -13.23
N PRO A 57 7.09 11.22 -14.21
CA PRO A 57 6.29 11.34 -15.42
C PRO A 57 4.81 11.30 -15.08
N ASP A 58 4.00 12.13 -15.72
CA ASP A 58 2.55 12.14 -15.54
C ASP A 58 1.80 11.25 -16.55
N SER A 59 2.49 10.66 -17.51
CA SER A 59 1.94 9.95 -18.66
C SER A 59 2.07 8.42 -18.58
N LEU A 60 2.33 7.86 -17.38
CA LEU A 60 2.36 6.41 -17.19
C LEU A 60 0.94 5.88 -16.93
N ASP A 61 0.74 4.59 -17.16
CA ASP A 61 -0.57 3.96 -17.11
C ASP A 61 -0.93 3.46 -15.71
N ILE A 62 0.05 3.07 -14.89
CA ILE A 62 -0.11 2.64 -13.50
C ILE A 62 1.07 3.21 -12.70
N TYR A 63 0.83 3.56 -11.43
CA TYR A 63 1.86 4.03 -10.51
C TYR A 63 1.92 3.16 -9.27
N ALA A 64 3.12 2.81 -8.82
CA ALA A 64 3.35 2.06 -7.60
C ALA A 64 4.41 2.73 -6.73
N LEU A 65 4.07 2.94 -5.46
CA LEU A 65 4.95 3.51 -4.43
C LEU A 65 5.04 2.52 -3.27
N GLY A 66 6.23 2.36 -2.74
CA GLY A 66 6.50 1.48 -1.61
C GLY A 66 6.50 2.19 -0.26
N GLY A 67 6.89 1.42 0.76
CA GLY A 67 7.12 1.89 2.12
C GLY A 67 8.54 2.38 2.37
N GLY A 68 8.71 3.13 3.45
CA GLY A 68 9.99 3.65 3.89
C GLY A 68 9.92 4.22 5.31
N GLU A 69 11.08 4.51 5.87
CA GLU A 69 11.19 5.12 7.20
C GLU A 69 10.96 6.63 7.14
N ASP A 70 10.79 7.28 8.31
CA ASP A 70 10.41 8.71 8.45
C ASP A 70 11.22 9.67 7.58
N ALA A 71 12.54 9.48 7.49
CA ALA A 71 13.41 10.34 6.68
C ALA A 71 13.12 10.18 5.19
N ALA A 72 12.90 8.96 4.74
CA ALA A 72 12.54 8.62 3.37
C ALA A 72 11.15 9.20 3.01
N GLN A 73 10.19 9.08 3.91
CA GLN A 73 8.85 9.67 3.76
C GLN A 73 8.90 11.18 3.52
N ARG A 74 9.62 11.92 4.37
CA ARG A 74 9.75 13.38 4.22
C ARG A 74 10.44 13.76 2.91
N LEU A 75 11.45 12.98 2.52
CA LEU A 75 12.17 13.20 1.27
C LEU A 75 11.26 12.98 0.08
N ALA A 76 10.49 11.89 0.09
CA ALA A 76 9.53 11.54 -0.95
C ALA A 76 8.40 12.59 -1.07
N ALA A 77 7.82 13.02 0.06
CA ALA A 77 6.78 14.05 0.05
C ALA A 77 7.28 15.36 -0.58
N ARG A 78 8.45 15.83 -0.17
CA ARG A 78 9.07 17.05 -0.74
C ARG A 78 9.36 16.91 -2.22
N HIS A 79 9.92 15.76 -2.63
CA HIS A 79 10.25 15.51 -4.02
C HIS A 79 9.00 15.51 -4.91
N MET A 80 7.96 14.78 -4.52
CA MET A 80 6.73 14.69 -5.30
C MET A 80 5.91 16.00 -5.28
N THR A 81 6.01 16.81 -4.22
CA THR A 81 5.44 18.16 -4.22
C THR A 81 6.14 19.08 -5.24
N ALA A 82 7.48 18.97 -5.36
CA ALA A 82 8.25 19.72 -6.34
C ALA A 82 8.06 19.22 -7.78
N HIS A 83 7.69 17.95 -7.96
CA HIS A 83 7.50 17.29 -9.26
C HIS A 83 6.11 16.63 -9.33
N PRO A 84 5.03 17.40 -9.62
CA PRO A 84 3.64 16.98 -9.42
C PRO A 84 3.11 16.00 -10.49
N GLY A 85 3.96 15.27 -11.20
CA GLY A 85 3.55 14.33 -12.23
C GLY A 85 2.62 13.24 -11.73
N LEU A 86 2.87 12.70 -10.51
CA LEU A 86 1.98 11.72 -9.88
C LEU A 86 0.60 12.31 -9.58
N GLN A 87 0.55 13.54 -9.03
CA GLN A 87 -0.71 14.24 -8.74
C GLN A 87 -1.50 14.47 -10.03
N ASN A 88 -0.83 14.92 -11.08
CA ASN A 88 -1.44 15.12 -12.40
C ASN A 88 -2.01 13.79 -12.96
N ALA A 89 -1.26 12.70 -12.84
CA ALA A 89 -1.71 11.38 -13.27
C ALA A 89 -2.93 10.89 -12.47
N ALA A 90 -2.89 10.99 -11.15
CA ALA A 90 -3.98 10.61 -10.27
C ALA A 90 -5.27 11.41 -10.58
N HIS A 91 -5.16 12.72 -10.78
CA HIS A 91 -6.29 13.56 -11.18
C HIS A 91 -6.89 13.19 -12.54
N ARG A 92 -6.11 12.61 -13.46
CA ARG A 92 -6.61 12.06 -14.70
C ARG A 92 -7.20 10.66 -14.57
N GLY A 93 -7.17 10.08 -13.37
CA GLY A 93 -7.72 8.76 -13.10
C GLY A 93 -6.74 7.61 -13.30
N ALA A 94 -5.45 7.86 -13.48
CA ALA A 94 -4.46 6.78 -13.52
C ALA A 94 -4.45 6.01 -12.19
N PRO A 95 -4.49 4.66 -12.20
CA PRO A 95 -4.43 3.88 -10.98
C PRO A 95 -3.10 4.05 -10.26
N VAL A 96 -3.20 4.27 -8.95
CA VAL A 96 -2.06 4.43 -8.05
C VAL A 96 -2.16 3.42 -6.93
N LEU A 97 -1.10 2.63 -6.72
CA LEU A 97 -0.91 1.80 -5.53
C LEU A 97 0.11 2.46 -4.61
N ALA A 98 -0.29 2.75 -3.36
CA ALA A 98 0.56 3.37 -2.36
C ALA A 98 0.65 2.48 -1.11
N VAL A 99 1.85 2.01 -0.77
CA VAL A 99 2.06 1.06 0.34
C VAL A 99 2.72 1.75 1.52
N CYS A 100 2.16 1.61 2.73
CA CYS A 100 2.72 2.05 4.02
C CYS A 100 3.10 3.54 4.03
N ALA A 101 4.39 3.87 3.96
CA ALA A 101 4.84 5.25 3.83
C ALA A 101 4.22 5.96 2.60
N GLY A 102 4.04 5.22 1.51
CA GLY A 102 3.33 5.72 0.33
C GLY A 102 1.90 6.13 0.65
N LEU A 103 1.13 5.32 1.41
CA LEU A 103 -0.21 5.68 1.87
C LEU A 103 -0.20 7.01 2.63
N GLN A 104 0.72 7.15 3.58
CA GLN A 104 0.81 8.33 4.43
C GLN A 104 1.16 9.59 3.63
N VAL A 105 2.08 9.46 2.67
CA VAL A 105 2.47 10.56 1.77
C VAL A 105 1.33 10.98 0.85
N MET A 106 0.45 10.05 0.43
CA MET A 106 -0.74 10.39 -0.36
C MET A 106 -1.77 11.20 0.43
N GLY A 107 -1.77 11.10 1.77
CA GLY A 107 -2.69 11.80 2.66
C GLY A 107 -2.54 13.32 2.64
N GLU A 108 -3.36 14.00 3.46
CA GLU A 108 -3.25 15.44 3.67
C GLU A 108 -1.98 15.80 4.45
N TRP A 109 -1.73 15.05 5.50
CA TRP A 109 -0.52 15.18 6.33
C TRP A 109 -0.23 13.91 7.12
N PHE A 110 1.01 13.76 7.51
CA PHE A 110 1.49 12.71 8.39
C PHE A 110 2.49 13.25 9.41
N THR A 111 2.74 12.48 10.46
CA THR A 111 3.76 12.83 11.46
C THR A 111 5.00 11.96 11.22
N ALA A 112 6.15 12.59 11.14
CA ALA A 112 7.45 11.93 11.01
C ALA A 112 8.50 12.55 11.94
N SER A 113 9.48 11.76 12.35
CA SER A 113 10.60 12.22 13.18
C SER A 113 11.63 13.03 12.37
N ASP A 114 12.24 14.05 12.97
CA ASP A 114 13.32 14.84 12.34
C ASP A 114 14.65 14.06 12.22
N GLY A 115 14.70 12.83 12.73
CA GLY A 115 15.87 11.97 12.72
C GLY A 115 15.84 10.97 13.89
N PRO A 116 16.86 10.13 14.06
CA PRO A 116 16.92 9.18 15.15
C PRO A 116 16.80 9.89 16.51
N GLY A 117 15.71 9.61 17.26
CA GLY A 117 15.42 10.28 18.53
C GLY A 117 14.97 11.74 18.41
N GLY A 118 14.72 12.25 17.21
CA GLY A 118 14.26 13.61 16.94
C GLY A 118 12.79 13.82 17.30
N ALA A 119 12.39 15.09 17.34
CA ALA A 119 11.00 15.47 17.59
C ALA A 119 10.10 15.02 16.43
N LEU A 120 8.91 14.54 16.78
CA LEU A 120 7.86 14.27 15.80
C LEU A 120 7.28 15.60 15.29
N ARG A 121 7.19 15.72 13.98
CA ARG A 121 6.62 16.91 13.33
C ARG A 121 5.60 16.51 12.30
N ARG A 122 4.59 17.34 12.17
CA ARG A 122 3.65 17.26 11.05
C ARG A 122 4.36 17.64 9.76
N VAL A 123 4.13 16.83 8.74
CA VAL A 123 4.62 17.00 7.36
C VAL A 123 3.42 16.96 6.44
N ASP A 124 3.31 17.92 5.53
CA ASP A 124 2.24 17.94 4.55
C ASP A 124 2.45 16.79 3.56
N GLY A 125 1.38 16.07 3.27
CA GLY A 125 1.32 15.06 2.22
C GLY A 125 0.97 15.68 0.86
N LEU A 126 0.53 14.84 -0.06
CA LEU A 126 0.17 15.29 -1.42
C LEU A 126 -1.31 15.69 -1.54
N GLY A 127 -2.14 15.43 -0.53
CA GLY A 127 -3.57 15.74 -0.54
C GLY A 127 -4.38 14.94 -1.58
N LEU A 128 -3.87 13.81 -2.06
CA LEU A 128 -4.55 12.92 -2.99
C LEU A 128 -5.50 11.95 -2.30
N LEU A 129 -5.34 11.76 -1.02
CA LEU A 129 -6.16 10.91 -0.16
C LEU A 129 -6.65 11.74 1.02
N ASP A 130 -7.96 11.74 1.25
CA ASP A 130 -8.58 12.35 2.43
C ASP A 130 -8.28 11.47 3.66
N ALA A 131 -7.05 11.60 4.14
CA ALA A 131 -6.53 10.85 5.27
C ALA A 131 -5.44 11.61 5.98
N THR A 132 -5.35 11.39 7.28
CA THR A 132 -4.30 11.96 8.14
C THR A 132 -3.64 10.86 8.95
N THR A 133 -2.33 10.97 9.20
CA THR A 133 -1.60 9.95 9.96
C THR A 133 -0.87 10.55 11.15
N GLU A 134 -1.24 10.09 12.33
CA GLU A 134 -0.60 10.42 13.62
C GLU A 134 0.28 9.24 14.09
N PRO A 135 1.22 9.48 15.01
CA PRO A 135 1.96 8.40 15.64
C PRO A 135 1.00 7.50 16.42
N GLY A 136 1.18 6.17 16.29
CA GLY A 136 0.52 5.22 17.18
C GLY A 136 0.93 5.48 18.61
N ARG A 137 -0.04 5.47 19.54
CA ARG A 137 0.27 5.60 20.98
C ARG A 137 1.03 4.35 21.43
N PRO A 138 2.08 4.48 22.28
CA PRO A 138 2.66 3.34 22.95
C PRO A 138 1.57 2.64 23.76
N GLU A 139 1.48 1.31 23.69
CA GLU A 139 0.61 0.56 24.61
C GLU A 139 1.01 0.88 26.06
N ALA A 140 0.06 1.31 26.87
CA ALA A 140 0.22 1.35 28.29
C ALA A 140 0.31 -0.11 28.78
N GLY A 141 1.55 -0.63 28.85
CA GLY A 141 1.77 -2.02 29.30
C GLY A 141 2.46 -2.95 28.32
N GLY A 142 2.76 -2.55 27.11
CA GLY A 142 3.59 -3.32 26.16
C GLY A 142 4.99 -3.57 26.73
N ARG A 143 5.09 -4.51 27.67
CA ARG A 143 6.35 -5.04 28.20
C ARG A 143 6.98 -5.88 27.10
N VAL A 144 7.74 -5.27 26.20
CA VAL A 144 8.82 -6.03 25.57
C VAL A 144 9.63 -6.61 26.72
N SER A 145 9.51 -7.93 26.92
CA SER A 145 10.19 -8.58 28.03
C SER A 145 11.67 -8.20 27.96
N ARG A 146 12.19 -7.53 28.98
CA ARG A 146 13.64 -7.26 29.12
C ARG A 146 14.48 -8.52 28.89
N ALA A 147 13.90 -9.69 29.14
CA ALA A 147 14.51 -10.99 28.89
C ALA A 147 14.67 -11.32 27.40
N LEU A 148 13.77 -10.87 26.53
CA LEU A 148 13.88 -11.07 25.07
C LEU A 148 14.91 -10.13 24.46
N VAL A 149 14.97 -8.88 24.94
CA VAL A 149 16.01 -7.92 24.57
C VAL A 149 17.39 -8.39 25.04
N ALA A 150 17.50 -8.88 26.27
CA ALA A 150 18.75 -9.40 26.85
C ALA A 150 19.26 -10.68 26.15
N ARG A 151 18.37 -11.44 25.51
CA ARG A 151 18.71 -12.64 24.72
C ARG A 151 18.99 -12.36 23.25
N GLY A 152 18.98 -11.10 22.83
CA GLY A 152 19.21 -10.71 21.43
C GLY A 152 18.11 -11.16 20.45
N LEU A 153 16.98 -11.66 20.94
CA LEU A 153 15.84 -12.13 20.14
C LEU A 153 14.96 -11.00 19.66
N VAL A 154 15.07 -9.83 20.27
CA VAL A 154 14.38 -8.59 19.86
C VAL A 154 15.39 -7.45 19.94
N THR A 155 15.68 -6.83 18.82
CA THR A 155 16.53 -5.63 18.82
C THR A 155 15.76 -4.42 19.38
N PRO A 156 16.43 -3.46 20.06
CA PRO A 156 15.81 -2.23 20.57
C PRO A 156 15.17 -1.32 19.50
N ARG A 157 15.18 -1.73 18.24
CA ARG A 157 14.65 -0.99 17.09
C ARG A 157 13.13 -0.94 16.98
N HIS A 158 12.40 -1.65 17.84
CA HIS A 158 10.94 -1.54 17.85
C HIS A 158 10.58 -0.31 18.69
N ALA A 159 10.35 0.82 18.01
CA ALA A 159 9.79 2.00 18.66
C ALA A 159 8.48 1.61 19.36
N PRO A 160 8.24 2.09 20.61
CA PRO A 160 6.97 1.86 21.28
C PRO A 160 5.82 2.30 20.37
N GLY A 161 4.84 1.40 20.16
CA GLY A 161 3.69 1.70 19.30
C GLY A 161 3.80 1.17 17.86
N ARG A 162 4.91 0.54 17.45
CA ARG A 162 5.01 -0.06 16.11
C ARG A 162 4.16 -1.34 16.02
N ILE A 163 3.39 -1.44 14.97
CA ILE A 163 2.56 -2.60 14.62
C ILE A 163 3.38 -3.48 13.68
N ILE A 164 3.52 -4.78 14.00
CA ILE A 164 4.26 -5.74 13.18
C ILE A 164 3.53 -7.06 13.21
N GLY A 165 3.13 -7.57 12.07
CA GLY A 165 2.45 -8.86 11.99
C GLY A 165 1.74 -9.13 10.67
N GLU A 166 1.08 -10.28 10.60
CA GLU A 166 0.20 -10.60 9.50
C GLU A 166 -1.14 -9.88 9.68
N VAL A 167 -1.64 -9.31 8.60
CA VAL A 167 -2.95 -8.66 8.53
C VAL A 167 -3.81 -9.32 7.48
N ALA A 168 -5.09 -9.47 7.77
CA ALA A 168 -6.10 -9.91 6.83
C ALA A 168 -7.34 -9.03 6.93
N ALA A 169 -7.97 -8.73 5.79
CA ALA A 169 -9.15 -7.88 5.72
C ALA A 169 -10.16 -8.40 4.69
N SER A 170 -11.44 -8.35 5.06
CA SER A 170 -12.52 -8.55 4.11
C SER A 170 -12.64 -7.31 3.23
N PRO A 171 -12.58 -7.43 1.89
CA PRO A 171 -12.60 -6.26 1.01
C PRO A 171 -13.94 -5.50 1.10
N LEU A 172 -13.87 -4.18 0.91
CA LEU A 172 -15.02 -3.27 0.85
C LEU A 172 -15.09 -2.52 -0.49
N VAL A 173 -14.36 -2.99 -1.48
CA VAL A 173 -14.26 -2.39 -2.82
C VAL A 173 -14.87 -3.34 -3.84
N ASP A 174 -15.72 -2.79 -4.70
CA ASP A 174 -16.35 -3.56 -5.78
C ASP A 174 -15.29 -4.18 -6.70
N GLY A 175 -15.51 -5.43 -7.08
CA GLY A 175 -14.58 -6.21 -7.90
C GLY A 175 -13.52 -6.97 -7.11
N LEU A 176 -13.53 -6.89 -5.77
CA LEU A 176 -12.73 -7.71 -4.87
C LEU A 176 -13.65 -8.61 -4.05
N THR A 177 -13.38 -9.89 -4.02
CA THR A 177 -14.16 -10.90 -3.29
C THR A 177 -13.31 -11.69 -2.29
N ALA A 178 -12.06 -11.93 -2.63
CA ALA A 178 -11.15 -12.70 -1.80
C ALA A 178 -10.60 -11.86 -0.65
N THR A 179 -10.49 -12.46 0.53
CA THR A 179 -9.85 -11.85 1.70
C THR A 179 -8.46 -11.32 1.33
N LEU A 180 -8.23 -10.04 1.58
CA LEU A 180 -6.93 -9.41 1.41
C LEU A 180 -5.99 -9.86 2.52
N THR A 181 -4.72 -10.08 2.20
CA THR A 181 -3.71 -10.50 3.18
C THR A 181 -2.36 -9.85 2.90
N GLY A 182 -1.63 -9.52 3.96
CA GLY A 182 -0.34 -8.89 3.87
C GLY A 182 0.39 -8.92 5.20
N PHE A 183 1.54 -8.30 5.22
CA PHE A 183 2.35 -8.10 6.42
C PHE A 183 2.35 -6.61 6.76
N GLU A 184 1.87 -6.24 7.95
CA GLU A 184 1.89 -4.85 8.42
C GLU A 184 3.16 -4.56 9.23
N ASN A 185 3.78 -3.42 8.96
CA ASN A 185 4.96 -2.95 9.69
C ASN A 185 5.02 -1.43 9.71
N HIS A 186 4.26 -0.81 10.58
CA HIS A 186 4.13 0.65 10.65
C HIS A 186 3.95 1.16 12.08
N GLY A 187 4.18 2.47 12.27
CA GLY A 187 3.98 3.14 13.55
C GLY A 187 2.90 4.23 13.51
N GLY A 188 2.21 4.37 12.38
CA GLY A 188 1.18 5.38 12.20
C GLY A 188 -0.23 4.87 12.51
N ASN A 189 -1.08 5.76 13.04
CA ASN A 189 -2.53 5.61 13.09
C ASN A 189 -3.14 6.52 12.05
N THR A 190 -3.74 5.92 11.01
CA THR A 190 -4.37 6.66 9.91
C THR A 190 -5.88 6.78 10.13
N THR A 191 -6.37 8.00 10.05
CA THR A 191 -7.79 8.33 10.07
C THR A 191 -8.22 8.77 8.68
N LEU A 192 -9.29 8.18 8.16
CA LEU A 192 -9.88 8.54 6.87
C LEU A 192 -10.93 9.63 7.06
N GLY A 193 -10.93 10.61 6.19
CA GLY A 193 -12.00 11.59 6.05
C GLY A 193 -13.12 11.09 5.15
N PRO A 194 -14.18 11.88 4.97
CA PRO A 194 -15.42 11.46 4.30
C PRO A 194 -15.27 11.16 2.80
N ALA A 195 -14.24 11.68 2.14
CA ALA A 195 -13.99 11.43 0.73
C ALA A 195 -13.24 10.12 0.45
N ALA A 196 -12.55 9.57 1.45
CA ALA A 196 -11.87 8.27 1.37
C ALA A 196 -12.74 7.15 1.93
N ARG A 197 -12.66 5.97 1.32
CA ARG A 197 -13.31 4.75 1.82
C ARG A 197 -12.25 3.73 2.22
N PRO A 198 -12.47 2.90 3.25
CA PRO A 198 -11.55 1.84 3.59
C PRO A 198 -11.45 0.79 2.46
N LEU A 199 -10.25 0.25 2.25
CA LEU A 199 -10.02 -0.84 1.31
C LEU A 199 -10.66 -2.14 1.82
N GLY A 200 -10.58 -2.41 3.12
CA GLY A 200 -11.17 -3.59 3.73
C GLY A 200 -11.45 -3.43 5.23
N ARG A 201 -12.27 -4.33 5.75
CA ARG A 201 -12.54 -4.51 7.18
C ARG A 201 -11.55 -5.52 7.73
N VAL A 202 -10.79 -5.16 8.75
CA VAL A 202 -9.83 -6.05 9.38
C VAL A 202 -10.53 -7.26 10.00
N VAL A 203 -10.04 -8.45 9.69
CA VAL A 203 -10.46 -9.72 10.29
C VAL A 203 -9.33 -10.34 11.12
N ARG A 204 -8.10 -9.92 10.88
CA ARG A 204 -6.91 -10.25 11.67
C ARG A 204 -5.87 -9.13 11.52
N GLY A 205 -5.13 -8.82 12.58
CA GLY A 205 -4.15 -7.73 12.59
C GLY A 205 -4.75 -6.41 13.04
N THR A 206 -4.14 -5.30 12.63
CA THR A 206 -4.49 -3.96 13.13
C THR A 206 -5.00 -3.05 12.01
N GLY A 207 -4.34 -3.03 10.86
CA GLY A 207 -4.71 -2.15 9.74
C GLY A 207 -4.37 -0.67 9.99
N ASN A 208 -5.27 0.24 9.64
CA ASN A 208 -5.01 1.68 9.63
C ASN A 208 -4.65 2.27 10.99
N LYS A 209 -5.24 1.74 12.07
CA LYS A 209 -5.01 2.20 13.43
C LYS A 209 -5.32 1.13 14.46
N ARG A 210 -4.71 1.24 15.63
CA ARG A 210 -5.06 0.43 16.78
C ARG A 210 -6.45 0.77 17.30
N ALA A 211 -7.11 -0.19 17.94
CA ALA A 211 -8.34 0.07 18.70
C ALA A 211 -8.10 1.20 19.73
N SER A 212 -9.12 2.00 19.97
CA SER A 212 -9.02 3.20 20.81
C SER A 212 -8.76 2.86 22.28
N ASP A 213 -9.20 1.70 22.73
CA ASP A 213 -9.04 1.20 24.10
C ASP A 213 -8.75 -0.31 24.09
N PRO A 214 -7.49 -0.73 24.23
CA PRO A 214 -7.13 -2.14 24.26
C PRO A 214 -7.58 -2.86 25.58
N GLU A 215 -7.93 -2.12 26.63
CA GLU A 215 -8.41 -2.65 27.91
C GLU A 215 -9.93 -2.41 28.12
N GLY A 216 -10.55 -1.64 27.22
CA GLY A 216 -11.99 -1.42 27.22
C GLY A 216 -12.75 -2.71 26.89
N PRO A 217 -14.07 -2.79 27.18
CA PRO A 217 -14.85 -3.90 26.70
C PRO A 217 -14.56 -4.06 25.21
N ALA A 218 -14.26 -5.27 24.75
CA ALA A 218 -13.97 -5.61 23.37
C ALA A 218 -15.20 -5.29 22.48
N ALA A 219 -15.61 -4.07 22.54
CA ALA A 219 -16.80 -3.51 21.97
C ALA A 219 -16.45 -3.05 20.58
N ASP A 220 -16.87 -3.83 19.59
CA ASP A 220 -17.46 -3.34 18.34
C ASP A 220 -16.72 -2.21 17.57
N GLU A 221 -15.48 -1.89 17.91
CA GLU A 221 -14.71 -0.98 17.07
C GLU A 221 -14.29 -1.72 15.79
N THR A 222 -15.03 -1.46 14.73
CA THR A 222 -14.68 -1.99 13.42
C THR A 222 -13.35 -1.37 12.97
N LEU A 223 -12.31 -2.19 12.90
CA LEU A 223 -11.02 -1.78 12.36
C LEU A 223 -11.03 -1.90 10.84
N PHE A 224 -10.36 -0.96 10.20
CA PHE A 224 -10.24 -0.89 8.76
C PHE A 224 -8.79 -0.97 8.32
N GLU A 225 -8.58 -1.50 7.14
CA GLU A 225 -7.28 -1.58 6.49
C GLU A 225 -7.33 -0.81 5.17
N GLY A 226 -6.27 -0.02 4.92
CA GLY A 226 -6.07 0.72 3.69
C GLY A 226 -7.12 1.77 3.41
N ALA A 227 -7.07 2.31 2.22
CA ALA A 227 -7.99 3.34 1.74
C ALA A 227 -8.13 3.30 0.23
N VAL A 228 -9.28 3.76 -0.27
CA VAL A 228 -9.54 3.96 -1.69
C VAL A 228 -10.19 5.32 -1.89
N GLN A 229 -9.65 6.10 -2.83
CA GLN A 229 -10.26 7.37 -3.28
C GLN A 229 -10.02 7.52 -4.79
N GLY A 230 -11.11 7.51 -5.57
CA GLY A 230 -11.00 7.50 -7.02
C GLY A 230 -10.22 6.28 -7.53
N SER A 231 -9.14 6.54 -8.27
CA SER A 231 -8.23 5.50 -8.80
C SER A 231 -7.10 5.12 -7.84
N LEU A 232 -6.93 5.85 -6.73
CA LEU A 232 -5.92 5.59 -5.72
C LEU A 232 -6.34 4.43 -4.82
N VAL A 233 -5.46 3.46 -4.65
CA VAL A 233 -5.54 2.38 -3.66
C VAL A 233 -4.32 2.48 -2.75
N ALA A 234 -4.55 2.55 -1.46
CA ALA A 234 -3.51 2.67 -0.46
C ALA A 234 -3.68 1.60 0.62
N THR A 235 -2.58 1.05 1.16
CA THR A 235 -2.61 -0.07 2.10
C THR A 235 -1.40 -0.07 3.01
N TYR A 236 -1.53 -0.64 4.20
CA TYR A 236 -0.38 -0.97 5.07
C TYR A 236 0.20 -2.37 4.81
N MET A 237 -0.41 -3.13 3.91
CA MET A 237 0.02 -4.48 3.56
C MET A 237 1.28 -4.46 2.70
N HIS A 238 2.38 -5.00 3.23
CA HIS A 238 3.60 -5.32 2.49
C HIS A 238 3.58 -6.75 1.96
N GLY A 239 4.61 -7.11 1.17
CA GLY A 239 4.91 -8.47 0.94
C GLY A 239 5.28 -9.10 -0.37
N PRO A 240 5.37 -8.50 -1.57
CA PRO A 240 4.57 -7.48 -2.22
C PRO A 240 3.06 -7.79 -2.13
N VAL A 241 2.26 -6.77 -1.80
CA VAL A 241 0.81 -6.98 -1.56
C VAL A 241 0.10 -7.61 -2.75
N LEU A 242 0.46 -7.24 -3.97
CA LEU A 242 -0.18 -7.75 -5.18
C LEU A 242 0.15 -9.22 -5.48
N ALA A 243 1.31 -9.73 -5.03
CA ALA A 243 1.64 -11.14 -5.15
C ALA A 243 0.73 -12.00 -4.26
N ARG A 244 0.30 -11.46 -3.12
CA ARG A 244 -0.61 -12.13 -2.18
C ARG A 244 -2.08 -11.90 -2.51
N ASN A 245 -2.41 -10.90 -3.33
CA ASN A 245 -3.78 -10.48 -3.65
C ASN A 245 -3.96 -10.29 -5.15
N PRO A 246 -4.10 -11.38 -5.92
CA PRO A 246 -4.19 -11.32 -7.38
C PRO A 246 -5.40 -10.53 -7.88
N GLU A 247 -6.56 -10.58 -7.20
CA GLU A 247 -7.72 -9.75 -7.56
C GLU A 247 -7.42 -8.24 -7.46
N LEU A 248 -6.62 -7.82 -6.46
CA LEU A 248 -6.22 -6.42 -6.31
C LEU A 248 -5.29 -5.98 -7.44
N ALA A 249 -4.39 -6.87 -7.90
CA ALA A 249 -3.55 -6.60 -9.06
C ALA A 249 -4.41 -6.46 -10.32
N ASP A 250 -5.38 -7.34 -10.51
CA ASP A 250 -6.29 -7.31 -11.66
C ASP A 250 -7.20 -6.09 -11.66
N LEU A 251 -7.66 -5.65 -10.49
CA LEU A 251 -8.41 -4.40 -10.36
C LEU A 251 -7.60 -3.18 -10.86
N LEU A 252 -6.32 -3.08 -10.50
CA LEU A 252 -5.44 -1.99 -10.96
C LEU A 252 -5.18 -2.08 -12.46
N ILE A 253 -4.95 -3.28 -12.98
CA ILE A 253 -4.76 -3.53 -14.42
C ILE A 253 -6.02 -3.16 -15.20
N ALA A 254 -7.20 -3.61 -14.74
CA ALA A 254 -8.47 -3.32 -15.40
C ALA A 254 -8.73 -1.81 -15.48
N ARG A 255 -8.47 -1.08 -14.38
CA ARG A 255 -8.56 0.39 -14.35
C ARG A 255 -7.62 1.06 -15.36
N ALA A 256 -6.38 0.57 -15.47
CA ALA A 256 -5.42 1.12 -16.44
C ALA A 256 -5.82 0.85 -17.89
N LEU A 257 -6.42 -0.30 -18.15
CA LEU A 257 -6.91 -0.67 -19.47
C LEU A 257 -8.29 -0.09 -19.81
N GLY A 258 -8.97 0.53 -18.83
CA GLY A 258 -10.33 1.06 -19.01
C GLY A 258 -11.39 -0.03 -19.22
N VAL A 259 -11.20 -1.23 -18.65
CA VAL A 259 -12.13 -2.36 -18.73
C VAL A 259 -12.64 -2.76 -17.34
N ALA A 260 -13.69 -3.58 -17.28
CA ALA A 260 -14.11 -4.17 -16.00
C ALA A 260 -13.15 -5.29 -15.59
N PRO A 261 -12.92 -5.53 -14.27
CA PRO A 261 -12.04 -6.63 -13.82
C PRO A 261 -12.44 -8.00 -14.37
N GLY A 262 -13.75 -8.25 -14.56
CA GLY A 262 -14.27 -9.49 -15.13
C GLY A 262 -14.03 -9.67 -16.63
N ASP A 263 -13.61 -8.62 -17.33
CA ASP A 263 -13.28 -8.69 -18.76
C ASP A 263 -11.82 -9.13 -18.99
N LEU A 264 -11.01 -9.15 -17.94
CA LEU A 264 -9.64 -9.66 -18.03
C LEU A 264 -9.64 -11.18 -18.19
N ALA A 265 -8.85 -11.69 -19.11
CA ALA A 265 -8.64 -13.12 -19.25
C ALA A 265 -8.18 -13.72 -17.90
N PRO A 266 -8.83 -14.78 -17.39
CA PRO A 266 -8.45 -15.37 -16.11
C PRO A 266 -7.04 -15.95 -16.17
N LEU A 267 -6.32 -15.86 -15.05
CA LEU A 267 -5.00 -16.48 -14.87
C LEU A 267 -5.13 -17.58 -13.83
N GLU A 268 -4.90 -18.82 -14.22
CA GLU A 268 -4.83 -19.94 -13.29
C GLU A 268 -3.43 -20.00 -12.67
N MET A 269 -3.34 -19.79 -11.37
CA MET A 269 -2.09 -19.76 -10.62
C MET A 269 -2.23 -20.59 -9.33
N PRO A 270 -2.29 -21.93 -9.42
CA PRO A 270 -2.60 -22.81 -8.29
C PRO A 270 -1.60 -22.65 -7.12
N ASP A 271 -0.32 -22.44 -7.42
CA ASP A 271 0.69 -22.23 -6.38
C ASP A 271 0.44 -20.93 -5.57
N VAL A 272 -0.09 -19.89 -6.22
CA VAL A 272 -0.47 -18.62 -5.54
C VAL A 272 -1.67 -18.87 -4.63
N GLU A 273 -2.66 -19.59 -5.09
CA GLU A 273 -3.85 -19.92 -4.30
C GLU A 273 -3.50 -20.84 -3.11
N GLN A 274 -2.62 -21.80 -3.31
CA GLN A 274 -2.11 -22.62 -2.22
C GLN A 274 -1.38 -21.77 -1.17
N LEU A 275 -0.45 -20.91 -1.60
CA LEU A 275 0.28 -20.00 -0.70
C LEU A 275 -0.67 -19.09 0.09
N ARG A 276 -1.69 -18.53 -0.56
CA ARG A 276 -2.72 -17.72 0.11
C ARG A 276 -3.45 -18.51 1.19
N THR A 277 -3.89 -19.72 0.86
CA THR A 277 -4.58 -20.62 1.80
C THR A 277 -3.71 -20.91 3.02
N GLU A 278 -2.44 -21.23 2.81
CA GLU A 278 -1.48 -21.48 3.90
C GLU A 278 -1.28 -20.24 4.78
N ARG A 279 -1.15 -19.04 4.17
CA ARG A 279 -0.98 -17.78 4.90
C ARG A 279 -2.22 -17.37 5.69
N LEU A 280 -3.40 -17.59 5.15
CA LEU A 280 -4.65 -17.32 5.87
C LEU A 280 -4.89 -18.30 7.02
N ALA A 281 -4.43 -19.55 6.89
CA ALA A 281 -4.52 -20.57 7.93
C ALA A 281 -3.43 -20.44 9.02
N SER A 282 -2.31 -19.79 8.73
CA SER A 282 -1.24 -19.57 9.70
C SER A 282 -1.73 -18.63 10.83
N ARG A 283 -1.48 -19.04 12.10
CA ARG A 283 -1.83 -18.27 13.31
C ARG A 283 -0.79 -17.18 13.62
#